data_db37cd6ac138cf5e5075269bf63e67a4
#
_entry.id   db37cd6ac138cf5e5075269bf63e67a4
#
_cell.length_a   1.000
_cell.length_b   1.000
_cell.length_c   1.000
_cell.angle_alpha   90.00
_cell.angle_beta   90.00
_cell.angle_gamma   90.00
#
_symmetry.space_group_name_H-M   'P 1'
#
loop_
_entity.id
_entity.type
_entity.pdbx_description
1 polymer ?
#
loop_
_entity_poly.entity_id
_entity_poly.type
_entity_poly.pdbx_seq_one_letter_code
_entity_poly.pdbx_strand_id
1 'polypeptide(L)'
;MRATVALALLALLALSGCESTQEKSAQLEKTAHHTHLAERGLTIARQSAEVSVLGAVLVHGSEGAAAVVTLRNDSAHALRDVPIAITVKNAQGSTVFQNNAPGLEAALTSLGSLPAHGMASWVDDQVPATGDPATVTAIAGVSPAVSGALPEVEVAGAHPSEESGSATAAGTVRNRSSVTQQSLVVYVVARRAGRVVATGRAILPEVAPGASVPFQAFLVGTPAGARLEASAPTSTFG
;
A
#
# COMPACT_ATOMS: atom_id res chain seq x y z
N MET A 1 -55.20 -18.77 -54.37
CA MET A 1 -55.74 -18.39 -53.05
C MET A 1 -54.56 -18.54 -52.10
N ARG A 2 -53.67 -17.69 -51.91
CA ARG A 2 -53.41 -16.32 -51.58
C ARG A 2 -53.85 -15.98 -50.16
N ALA A 3 -52.80 -15.70 -49.35
CA ALA A 3 -52.78 -14.87 -48.14
C ALA A 3 -53.44 -15.49 -46.90
N THR A 4 -52.53 -15.89 -45.94
CA THR A 4 -52.62 -15.61 -44.51
C THR A 4 -51.59 -16.45 -43.72
N VAL A 5 -50.30 -16.18 -43.90
CA VAL A 5 -49.23 -16.65 -42.99
C VAL A 5 -48.19 -15.54 -42.91
N ALA A 6 -48.54 -14.46 -42.23
CA ALA A 6 -47.62 -13.34 -41.98
C ALA A 6 -48.12 -12.47 -40.81
N LEU A 7 -48.31 -13.06 -39.61
CA LEU A 7 -48.58 -12.27 -38.40
C LEU A 7 -48.32 -13.04 -37.09
N ALA A 8 -47.26 -13.81 -37.02
CA ALA A 8 -46.90 -14.53 -35.76
C ALA A 8 -45.41 -14.52 -35.45
N LEU A 9 -44.64 -13.52 -35.91
CA LEU A 9 -43.21 -13.48 -35.67
C LEU A 9 -42.70 -12.10 -35.16
N LEU A 10 -43.54 -11.34 -34.44
CA LEU A 10 -43.15 -10.00 -33.95
C LEU A 10 -43.53 -9.74 -32.48
N ALA A 11 -43.44 -10.77 -31.63
CA ALA A 11 -43.75 -10.63 -30.20
C ALA A 11 -42.75 -11.28 -29.25
N LEU A 12 -41.48 -11.42 -29.65
CA LEU A 12 -40.46 -12.05 -28.77
C LEU A 12 -39.14 -11.24 -28.65
N LEU A 13 -39.19 -9.92 -28.81
CA LEU A 13 -38.00 -9.06 -28.70
C LEU A 13 -38.25 -7.82 -27.82
N ALA A 14 -38.78 -8.02 -26.62
CA ALA A 14 -38.93 -6.91 -25.65
C ALA A 14 -38.90 -7.41 -24.21
N LEU A 15 -37.84 -8.19 -23.86
CA LEU A 15 -37.48 -8.49 -22.47
C LEU A 15 -35.97 -8.30 -22.30
N SER A 16 -35.40 -7.28 -22.92
CA SER A 16 -34.17 -6.67 -22.41
C SER A 16 -34.54 -5.89 -21.17
N GLY A 17 -34.40 -6.49 -20.00
CA GLY A 17 -34.67 -5.89 -18.70
C GLY A 17 -33.92 -4.57 -18.57
N CYS A 18 -34.64 -3.46 -18.66
CA CYS A 18 -34.15 -2.22 -18.12
C CYS A 18 -34.12 -2.39 -16.60
N GLU A 19 -32.94 -2.63 -16.03
CA GLU A 19 -32.74 -2.39 -14.61
C GLU A 19 -33.27 -1.00 -14.29
N SER A 20 -34.28 -0.95 -13.45
CA SER A 20 -34.91 0.32 -13.11
C SER A 20 -33.90 1.19 -12.35
N THR A 21 -34.02 2.51 -12.52
CA THR A 21 -33.18 3.48 -11.78
C THR A 21 -33.27 3.24 -10.26
N GLN A 22 -34.39 2.71 -9.79
CA GLN A 22 -34.61 2.33 -8.40
C GLN A 22 -33.83 1.11 -7.99
N GLU A 23 -33.66 0.08 -8.83
CA GLU A 23 -32.83 -1.09 -8.52
C GLU A 23 -31.34 -0.72 -8.49
N LYS A 24 -30.88 0.14 -9.41
CA LYS A 24 -29.52 0.68 -9.36
C LYS A 24 -29.27 1.54 -8.13
N SER A 25 -30.24 2.38 -7.73
CA SER A 25 -30.13 3.18 -6.51
C SER A 25 -30.11 2.30 -5.27
N ALA A 26 -30.95 1.26 -5.18
CA ALA A 26 -30.95 0.31 -4.06
C ALA A 26 -29.66 -0.53 -4.00
N GLN A 27 -29.06 -0.83 -5.15
CA GLN A 27 -27.78 -1.54 -5.22
C GLN A 27 -26.60 -0.64 -4.82
N LEU A 28 -26.62 0.63 -5.23
CA LEU A 28 -25.69 1.65 -4.79
C LEU A 28 -25.81 1.94 -3.29
N GLU A 29 -27.03 2.03 -2.75
CA GLU A 29 -27.27 2.17 -1.30
C GLU A 29 -26.77 0.96 -0.50
N LYS A 30 -27.01 -0.26 -0.98
CA LYS A 30 -26.46 -1.47 -0.35
C LYS A 30 -24.92 -1.47 -0.38
N THR A 31 -24.32 -1.12 -1.51
CA THR A 31 -22.86 -1.03 -1.65
C THR A 31 -22.30 0.08 -0.76
N ALA A 32 -22.93 1.26 -0.73
CA ALA A 32 -22.55 2.37 0.13
C ALA A 32 -22.71 2.00 1.62
N HIS A 33 -23.78 1.30 1.99
CA HIS A 33 -24.03 0.86 3.37
C HIS A 33 -22.99 -0.18 3.84
N HIS A 34 -22.59 -1.10 2.95
CA HIS A 34 -21.49 -2.04 3.23
C HIS A 34 -20.14 -1.33 3.35
N THR A 35 -19.89 -0.30 2.53
CA THR A 35 -18.66 0.50 2.60
C THR A 35 -18.58 1.29 3.90
N HIS A 36 -19.68 1.93 4.33
CA HIS A 36 -19.73 2.69 5.59
C HIS A 36 -19.61 1.83 6.86
N LEU A 37 -19.95 0.56 6.82
CA LEU A 37 -19.80 -0.35 7.96
C LEU A 37 -18.38 -0.94 8.08
N ALA A 38 -17.55 -0.84 7.03
CA ALA A 38 -16.19 -1.40 6.99
C ALA A 38 -15.08 -0.38 7.32
N GLU A 39 -15.35 0.92 7.29
CA GLU A 39 -14.32 1.95 7.45
C GLU A 39 -14.11 2.36 8.91
N ARG A 40 -13.58 1.45 9.70
CA ARG A 40 -12.95 1.84 10.95
C ARG A 40 -11.50 2.17 10.66
N GLY A 41 -11.04 3.36 11.10
CA GLY A 41 -9.62 3.69 11.05
C GLY A 41 -8.76 2.69 11.81
N LEU A 42 -7.48 2.65 11.52
CA LEU A 42 -6.53 1.73 12.15
C LEU A 42 -6.58 1.84 13.68
N THR A 43 -6.81 0.71 14.34
CA THR A 43 -6.71 0.60 15.80
C THR A 43 -5.87 -0.61 16.15
N ILE A 44 -4.73 -0.41 16.79
CA ILE A 44 -3.90 -1.49 17.33
C ILE A 44 -4.31 -1.74 18.77
N ALA A 45 -5.17 -2.73 18.97
CA ALA A 45 -5.64 -3.13 20.30
C ALA A 45 -4.54 -3.79 21.14
N ARG A 46 -3.58 -4.46 20.50
CA ARG A 46 -2.45 -5.12 21.14
C ARG A 46 -1.21 -5.04 20.25
N GLN A 47 -0.10 -4.62 20.82
CA GLN A 47 1.20 -4.68 20.14
C GLN A 47 1.63 -6.13 19.89
N SER A 48 2.33 -6.34 18.80
CA SER A 48 2.94 -7.63 18.50
C SER A 48 4.10 -7.90 19.45
N ALA A 49 4.19 -9.13 19.95
CA ALA A 49 5.37 -9.63 20.64
C ALA A 49 6.41 -10.21 19.66
N GLU A 50 6.02 -10.40 18.39
CA GLU A 50 6.81 -11.03 17.34
C GLU A 50 7.45 -10.01 16.39
N VAL A 51 7.01 -8.75 16.43
CA VAL A 51 7.52 -7.68 15.56
C VAL A 51 8.11 -6.56 16.40
N SER A 52 9.41 -6.36 16.22
CA SER A 52 10.15 -5.24 16.81
C SER A 52 10.19 -4.05 15.84
N VAL A 53 9.84 -2.87 16.34
CA VAL A 53 10.13 -1.60 15.67
C VAL A 53 11.57 -1.19 16.00
N LEU A 54 12.49 -1.32 15.03
CA LEU A 54 13.91 -1.00 15.22
C LEU A 54 14.18 0.51 15.14
N GLY A 55 13.30 1.26 14.47
CA GLY A 55 13.40 2.71 14.35
C GLY A 55 12.27 3.29 13.54
N ALA A 56 11.98 4.55 13.81
CA ALA A 56 11.07 5.36 13.03
C ALA A 56 11.71 6.74 12.82
N VAL A 57 11.74 7.21 11.58
CA VAL A 57 12.35 8.49 11.20
C VAL A 57 11.42 9.28 10.29
N LEU A 58 11.45 10.62 10.43
CA LEU A 58 10.81 11.54 9.49
C LEU A 58 11.82 12.03 8.47
N VAL A 59 11.39 12.10 7.22
CA VAL A 59 12.10 12.75 6.12
C VAL A 59 11.25 13.92 5.68
N HIS A 60 11.81 15.12 5.69
CA HIS A 60 11.10 16.33 5.29
C HIS A 60 11.27 16.61 3.81
N GLY A 61 10.19 17.02 3.15
CA GLY A 61 10.14 17.52 1.79
C GLY A 61 9.58 18.95 1.76
N SER A 62 9.42 19.50 0.58
CA SER A 62 8.87 20.86 0.38
C SER A 62 7.39 20.96 0.73
N GLU A 63 6.63 19.89 0.57
CA GLU A 63 5.17 19.89 0.69
C GLU A 63 4.64 19.03 1.84
N GLY A 64 5.53 18.37 2.57
CA GLY A 64 5.17 17.49 3.67
C GLY A 64 6.36 16.69 4.16
N ALA A 65 6.06 15.60 4.84
CA ALA A 65 7.08 14.67 5.34
C ALA A 65 6.69 13.23 5.01
N ALA A 66 7.67 12.33 5.10
CA ALA A 66 7.46 10.90 5.03
C ALA A 66 7.97 10.25 6.30
N ALA A 67 7.23 9.27 6.82
CA ALA A 67 7.68 8.42 7.92
C ALA A 67 8.26 7.11 7.35
N VAL A 68 9.45 6.74 7.81
CA VAL A 68 10.07 5.44 7.52
C VAL A 68 10.13 4.65 8.81
N VAL A 69 9.52 3.48 8.83
CA VAL A 69 9.53 2.55 9.96
C VAL A 69 10.30 1.30 9.58
N THR A 70 11.36 0.99 10.31
CA THR A 70 12.12 -0.26 10.12
C THR A 70 11.63 -1.30 11.11
N LEU A 71 11.19 -2.43 10.59
CA LEU A 71 10.62 -3.56 11.34
C LEU A 71 11.52 -4.78 11.26
N ARG A 72 11.50 -5.59 12.32
CA ARG A 72 12.09 -6.93 12.35
C ARG A 72 11.04 -7.92 12.86
N ASN A 73 10.94 -9.05 12.17
CA ASN A 73 10.19 -10.20 12.64
C ASN A 73 11.12 -11.07 13.51
N ASP A 74 10.79 -11.20 14.77
CA ASP A 74 11.55 -12.01 15.73
C ASP A 74 11.08 -13.46 15.78
N SER A 75 10.01 -13.81 15.04
CA SER A 75 9.43 -15.16 15.00
C SER A 75 10.01 -16.03 13.89
N ALA A 76 9.81 -17.34 14.02
CA ALA A 76 10.29 -18.35 13.06
C ALA A 76 9.37 -18.54 11.83
N HIS A 77 8.28 -17.77 11.71
CA HIS A 77 7.35 -17.83 10.59
C HIS A 77 7.19 -16.46 9.94
N ALA A 78 6.88 -16.45 8.66
CA ALA A 78 6.56 -15.21 7.96
C ALA A 78 5.21 -14.67 8.44
N LEU A 79 5.10 -13.35 8.51
CA LEU A 79 3.89 -12.64 8.88
C LEU A 79 3.30 -11.92 7.66
N ARG A 80 1.98 -11.76 7.64
CA ARG A 80 1.26 -10.99 6.62
C ARG A 80 0.42 -9.89 7.23
N ASP A 81 0.16 -8.87 6.43
CA ASP A 81 -0.72 -7.75 6.79
C ASP A 81 -0.35 -7.15 8.15
N VAL A 82 0.95 -6.87 8.35
CA VAL A 82 1.47 -6.37 9.63
C VAL A 82 0.96 -4.95 9.88
N PRO A 83 0.03 -4.73 10.83
CA PRO A 83 -0.50 -3.40 11.08
C PRO A 83 0.57 -2.49 11.69
N ILE A 84 0.65 -1.24 11.21
CA ILE A 84 1.63 -0.26 11.67
C ILE A 84 0.88 1.04 11.98
N ALA A 85 0.89 1.45 13.23
CA ALA A 85 0.37 2.76 13.64
C ALA A 85 1.54 3.70 13.92
N ILE A 86 1.47 4.90 13.35
CA ILE A 86 2.42 5.98 13.62
C ILE A 86 1.72 7.14 14.32
N THR A 87 2.49 7.81 15.16
CA THR A 87 2.12 9.09 15.76
C THR A 87 3.24 10.08 15.49
N VAL A 88 2.89 11.15 14.80
CA VAL A 88 3.81 12.26 14.49
C VAL A 88 3.51 13.43 15.42
N LYS A 89 4.56 14.00 16.00
CA LYS A 89 4.46 15.14 16.90
C LYS A 89 5.31 16.30 16.39
N ASN A 90 4.88 17.51 16.71
CA ASN A 90 5.68 18.70 16.48
C ASN A 90 6.77 18.87 17.57
N ALA A 91 7.58 19.93 17.45
CA ALA A 91 8.64 20.23 18.41
C ALA A 91 8.11 20.53 19.84
N GLN A 92 6.85 20.92 19.98
CA GLN A 92 6.18 21.17 21.27
C GLN A 92 5.61 19.89 21.89
N GLY A 93 5.74 18.73 21.20
CA GLY A 93 5.22 17.45 21.67
C GLY A 93 3.74 17.22 21.38
N SER A 94 3.06 18.14 20.69
CA SER A 94 1.66 17.96 20.27
C SER A 94 1.56 17.01 19.10
N THR A 95 0.57 16.11 19.11
CA THR A 95 0.29 15.22 17.99
C THR A 95 -0.27 16.01 16.82
N VAL A 96 0.37 15.90 15.65
CA VAL A 96 -0.02 16.59 14.42
C VAL A 96 -0.51 15.65 13.33
N PHE A 97 -0.16 14.36 13.40
CA PHE A 97 -0.65 13.34 12.47
C PHE A 97 -0.65 11.96 13.10
N GLN A 98 -1.62 11.15 12.68
CA GLN A 98 -1.72 9.70 12.93
C GLN A 98 -2.32 9.04 11.69
N ASN A 99 -1.82 7.86 11.30
CA ASN A 99 -2.34 7.09 10.18
C ASN A 99 -3.55 6.21 10.57
N ASN A 100 -4.47 6.78 11.30
CA ASN A 100 -5.63 6.06 11.84
C ASN A 100 -6.98 6.57 11.29
N ALA A 101 -6.96 7.43 10.29
CA ALA A 101 -8.18 7.90 9.66
C ALA A 101 -8.91 6.74 8.94
N PRO A 102 -10.24 6.70 8.97
CA PRO A 102 -11.02 5.78 8.13
C PRO A 102 -10.73 6.00 6.64
N GLY A 103 -10.78 4.92 5.84
CA GLY A 103 -10.61 5.00 4.39
C GLY A 103 -9.18 5.13 3.88
N LEU A 104 -8.18 5.08 4.75
CA LEU A 104 -6.79 5.01 4.30
C LEU A 104 -6.51 3.71 3.55
N GLU A 105 -5.69 3.81 2.51
CA GLU A 105 -5.18 2.63 1.79
C GLU A 105 -4.44 1.69 2.75
N ALA A 106 -4.56 0.37 2.52
CA ALA A 106 -3.86 -0.63 3.32
C ALA A 106 -2.34 -0.39 3.38
N ALA A 107 -1.76 0.11 2.29
CA ALA A 107 -0.34 0.46 2.21
C ALA A 107 0.11 1.53 3.21
N LEU A 108 -0.82 2.38 3.69
CA LEU A 108 -0.58 3.42 4.69
C LEU A 108 -0.82 2.94 6.14
N THR A 109 -1.31 1.73 6.30
CA THR A 109 -1.69 1.20 7.62
C THR A 109 -1.06 -0.16 7.92
N SER A 110 -0.48 -0.82 6.92
CA SER A 110 0.13 -2.14 7.09
C SER A 110 1.27 -2.41 6.11
N LEU A 111 2.15 -3.33 6.49
CA LEU A 111 3.16 -3.94 5.62
C LEU A 111 2.61 -5.28 5.12
N GLY A 112 2.63 -5.51 3.79
CA GLY A 112 2.04 -6.71 3.17
C GLY A 112 2.61 -8.01 3.72
N SER A 113 3.94 -8.13 3.82
CA SER A 113 4.60 -9.30 4.42
C SER A 113 5.91 -8.96 5.12
N LEU A 114 6.25 -9.78 6.12
CA LEU A 114 7.53 -9.70 6.83
C LEU A 114 8.10 -11.11 7.01
N PRO A 115 9.23 -11.44 6.34
CA PRO A 115 9.81 -12.79 6.39
C PRO A 115 10.18 -13.22 7.82
N ALA A 116 10.23 -14.53 8.06
CA ALA A 116 10.73 -15.08 9.32
C ALA A 116 12.15 -14.58 9.58
N HIS A 117 12.41 -14.06 10.78
CA HIS A 117 13.69 -13.44 11.18
C HIS A 117 14.16 -12.31 10.23
N GLY A 118 13.28 -11.84 9.32
CA GLY A 118 13.59 -10.83 8.33
C GLY A 118 13.36 -9.41 8.84
N MET A 119 13.83 -8.46 8.03
CA MET A 119 13.64 -7.03 8.24
C MET A 119 12.98 -6.41 7.01
N ALA A 120 12.20 -5.37 7.22
CA ALA A 120 11.63 -4.55 6.16
C ALA A 120 11.51 -3.08 6.59
N SER A 121 11.54 -2.19 5.60
CA SER A 121 11.15 -0.80 5.80
C SER A 121 9.75 -0.59 5.24
N TRP A 122 8.90 0.06 6.02
CA TRP A 122 7.59 0.55 5.61
C TRP A 122 7.64 2.08 5.52
N VAL A 123 6.89 2.65 4.59
CA VAL A 123 6.89 4.11 4.32
C VAL A 123 5.46 4.62 4.29
N ASP A 124 5.21 5.69 5.05
CA ASP A 124 4.06 6.57 4.86
C ASP A 124 4.58 7.90 4.31
N ASP A 125 4.31 8.17 3.05
CA ASP A 125 4.76 9.37 2.33
C ASP A 125 3.68 10.47 2.29
N GLN A 126 2.65 10.35 3.12
CA GLN A 126 1.50 11.27 3.18
C GLN A 126 1.39 12.05 4.49
N VAL A 127 2.48 12.19 5.24
CA VAL A 127 2.49 13.03 6.44
C VAL A 127 2.39 14.52 6.04
N PRO A 128 1.32 15.24 6.39
CA PRO A 128 1.14 16.63 5.97
C PRO A 128 2.17 17.56 6.62
N ALA A 129 2.51 18.63 5.93
CA ALA A 129 3.38 19.69 6.49
C ALA A 129 2.69 20.47 7.62
N THR A 130 1.36 20.48 7.66
CA THR A 130 0.56 21.20 8.66
C THR A 130 0.92 20.76 10.08
N GLY A 131 1.20 21.69 10.95
CA GLY A 131 1.53 21.45 12.35
C GLY A 131 3.02 21.19 12.63
N ASP A 132 3.89 21.39 11.64
CA ASP A 132 5.35 21.28 11.77
C ASP A 132 5.82 19.93 12.34
N PRO A 133 5.63 18.82 11.60
CA PRO A 133 6.02 17.50 12.04
C PRO A 133 7.52 17.44 12.38
N ALA A 134 7.88 16.96 13.56
CA ALA A 134 9.28 16.96 14.05
C ALA A 134 9.77 15.55 14.43
N THR A 135 8.91 14.74 15.02
CA THR A 135 9.25 13.40 15.48
C THR A 135 8.17 12.40 15.12
N VAL A 136 8.55 11.14 14.92
CA VAL A 136 7.62 10.04 14.69
C VAL A 136 7.91 8.89 15.64
N THR A 137 6.86 8.27 16.15
CA THR A 137 6.89 7.00 16.86
C THR A 137 6.00 6.00 16.14
N ALA A 138 6.33 4.72 16.22
CA ALA A 138 5.57 3.65 15.59
C ALA A 138 5.35 2.47 16.52
N ILE A 139 4.23 1.77 16.33
CA ILE A 139 3.94 0.48 16.95
C ILE A 139 3.46 -0.50 15.88
N ALA A 140 3.82 -1.77 16.03
CA ALA A 140 3.33 -2.85 15.18
C ALA A 140 2.27 -3.67 15.93
N GLY A 141 1.18 -3.98 15.25
CA GLY A 141 0.09 -4.82 15.78
C GLY A 141 0.34 -6.30 15.56
N VAL A 142 -0.50 -7.12 16.20
CA VAL A 142 -0.51 -8.57 16.00
C VAL A 142 -0.90 -8.88 14.56
N SER A 143 -0.18 -9.80 13.94
CA SER A 143 -0.30 -10.16 12.53
C SER A 143 -0.51 -11.66 12.37
N PRO A 144 -1.28 -12.11 11.35
CA PRO A 144 -1.39 -13.52 11.02
C PRO A 144 -0.07 -14.08 10.47
N ALA A 145 0.24 -15.32 10.81
CA ALA A 145 1.30 -16.07 10.14
C ALA A 145 0.90 -16.44 8.72
N VAL A 146 1.89 -16.50 7.82
CA VAL A 146 1.71 -17.04 6.47
C VAL A 146 1.85 -18.55 6.52
N SER A 147 0.90 -19.26 5.90
CA SER A 147 1.02 -20.70 5.70
C SER A 147 1.94 -20.98 4.50
N GLY A 148 3.08 -21.57 4.74
CA GLY A 148 4.05 -21.90 3.69
C GLY A 148 5.08 -20.79 3.41
N ALA A 149 5.71 -20.87 2.25
CA ALA A 149 6.72 -19.90 1.82
C ALA A 149 6.06 -18.63 1.27
N LEU A 150 6.72 -17.49 1.46
CA LEU A 150 6.32 -16.25 0.81
C LEU A 150 6.50 -16.36 -0.71
N PRO A 151 5.57 -15.81 -1.51
CA PRO A 151 5.78 -15.63 -2.94
C PRO A 151 7.07 -14.84 -3.21
N GLU A 152 7.86 -15.28 -4.17
CA GLU A 152 9.11 -14.61 -4.52
C GLU A 152 8.86 -13.41 -5.42
N VAL A 153 9.17 -12.21 -4.92
CA VAL A 153 9.13 -10.94 -5.66
C VAL A 153 10.50 -10.28 -5.57
N GLU A 154 11.05 -9.92 -6.72
CA GLU A 154 12.35 -9.27 -6.83
C GLU A 154 12.18 -7.81 -7.29
N VAL A 155 12.93 -6.90 -6.66
CA VAL A 155 13.07 -5.51 -7.14
C VAL A 155 14.48 -5.36 -7.69
N ALA A 156 14.59 -4.94 -8.95
CA ALA A 156 15.86 -4.82 -9.65
C ALA A 156 16.05 -3.42 -10.25
N GLY A 157 17.31 -3.01 -10.37
CA GLY A 157 17.70 -1.79 -11.11
C GLY A 157 17.19 -0.49 -10.51
N ALA A 158 16.90 -0.45 -9.21
CA ALA A 158 16.45 0.79 -8.55
C ALA A 158 17.53 1.88 -8.69
N HIS A 159 17.15 3.01 -9.31
CA HIS A 159 18.04 4.15 -9.55
C HIS A 159 17.29 5.46 -9.37
N PRO A 160 17.99 6.56 -9.01
CA PRO A 160 17.41 7.88 -8.99
C PRO A 160 16.99 8.30 -10.40
N SER A 161 15.86 8.97 -10.51
CA SER A 161 15.40 9.63 -11.72
C SER A 161 14.73 10.95 -11.36
N GLU A 162 14.28 11.69 -12.36
CA GLU A 162 13.60 12.97 -12.17
C GLU A 162 12.39 13.01 -13.10
N GLU A 163 11.27 13.49 -12.60
CA GLU A 163 10.09 13.73 -13.40
C GLU A 163 9.52 15.11 -13.08
N SER A 164 9.43 15.94 -14.09
CA SER A 164 8.90 17.32 -13.97
C SER A 164 9.52 18.13 -12.83
N GLY A 165 10.83 17.99 -12.60
CA GLY A 165 11.56 18.65 -11.53
C GLY A 165 11.42 18.02 -10.15
N SER A 166 10.67 16.93 -10.03
CA SER A 166 10.53 16.17 -8.79
C SER A 166 11.50 14.99 -8.74
N ALA A 167 12.13 14.79 -7.59
CA ALA A 167 12.98 13.62 -7.38
C ALA A 167 12.13 12.34 -7.36
N THR A 168 12.55 11.36 -8.16
CA THR A 168 11.90 10.06 -8.25
C THR A 168 12.92 8.93 -8.15
N ALA A 169 12.43 7.71 -7.94
CA ALA A 169 13.18 6.48 -8.10
C ALA A 169 12.45 5.58 -9.08
N ALA A 170 13.18 5.02 -10.03
CA ALA A 170 12.64 4.07 -10.99
C ALA A 170 13.34 2.71 -10.89
N GLY A 171 12.69 1.67 -11.36
CA GLY A 171 13.22 0.31 -11.38
C GLY A 171 12.20 -0.66 -11.92
N THR A 172 12.43 -1.96 -11.70
CA THR A 172 11.54 -3.02 -12.18
C THR A 172 11.24 -4.01 -11.04
N VAL A 173 9.98 -4.38 -10.93
CA VAL A 173 9.53 -5.48 -10.06
C VAL A 173 9.31 -6.70 -10.93
N ARG A 174 9.85 -7.84 -10.51
CA ARG A 174 9.64 -9.14 -11.14
C ARG A 174 8.95 -10.09 -10.17
N ASN A 175 7.81 -10.63 -10.57
CA ASN A 175 7.13 -11.70 -9.84
C ASN A 175 7.69 -13.06 -10.30
N ARG A 176 8.47 -13.71 -9.44
CA ARG A 176 9.03 -15.05 -9.70
C ARG A 176 8.16 -16.17 -9.14
N SER A 177 7.03 -15.84 -8.51
CA SER A 177 6.10 -16.79 -7.95
C SER A 177 5.00 -17.19 -8.95
N SER A 178 4.20 -18.19 -8.58
CA SER A 178 2.99 -18.59 -9.31
C SER A 178 1.74 -17.82 -8.89
N VAL A 179 1.86 -16.87 -7.95
CA VAL A 179 0.74 -16.10 -7.37
C VAL A 179 0.75 -14.69 -7.93
N THR A 180 -0.34 -14.26 -8.56
CA THR A 180 -0.50 -12.86 -8.98
C THR A 180 -0.48 -11.95 -7.76
N GLN A 181 0.39 -10.94 -7.78
CA GLN A 181 0.42 -9.91 -6.74
C GLN A 181 -0.55 -8.80 -7.10
N GLN A 182 -1.43 -8.43 -6.16
CA GLN A 182 -2.41 -7.35 -6.32
C GLN A 182 -2.03 -6.19 -5.40
N SER A 183 -2.16 -4.95 -5.90
CA SER A 183 -1.84 -3.73 -5.13
C SER A 183 -0.47 -3.81 -4.44
N LEU A 184 0.53 -4.32 -5.17
CA LEU A 184 1.87 -4.54 -4.63
C LEU A 184 2.57 -3.20 -4.39
N VAL A 185 3.02 -2.98 -3.16
CA VAL A 185 3.70 -1.75 -2.76
C VAL A 185 5.21 -1.91 -2.88
N VAL A 186 5.83 -0.99 -3.61
CA VAL A 186 7.29 -0.84 -3.67
C VAL A 186 7.69 0.29 -2.73
N TYR A 187 8.44 -0.01 -1.70
CA TYR A 187 9.03 0.97 -0.80
C TYR A 187 10.45 1.31 -1.24
N VAL A 188 10.77 2.58 -1.31
CA VAL A 188 12.10 3.09 -1.66
C VAL A 188 12.64 3.92 -0.51
N VAL A 189 13.85 3.59 -0.06
CA VAL A 189 14.56 4.32 0.99
C VAL A 189 15.94 4.70 0.46
N ALA A 190 16.22 5.99 0.46
CA ALA A 190 17.53 6.54 0.07
C ALA A 190 18.36 6.83 1.32
N ARG A 191 19.54 6.22 1.41
CA ARG A 191 20.45 6.39 2.55
C ARG A 191 21.76 7.05 2.13
N ARG A 192 22.20 8.01 2.91
CA ARG A 192 23.51 8.65 2.80
C ARG A 192 24.19 8.67 4.16
N ALA A 193 25.40 8.09 4.25
CA ALA A 193 26.13 7.89 5.52
C ALA A 193 25.26 7.25 6.62
N GLY A 194 24.47 6.22 6.27
CA GLY A 194 23.59 5.50 7.19
C GLY A 194 22.27 6.18 7.54
N ARG A 195 22.10 7.45 7.19
CA ARG A 195 20.86 8.21 7.46
C ARG A 195 19.91 8.15 6.27
N VAL A 196 18.62 8.03 6.55
CA VAL A 196 17.57 8.18 5.54
C VAL A 196 17.49 9.66 5.14
N VAL A 197 17.63 9.94 3.84
CA VAL A 197 17.64 11.32 3.30
C VAL A 197 16.53 11.56 2.27
N ALA A 198 15.96 10.49 1.72
CA ALA A 198 14.75 10.54 0.92
C ALA A 198 14.04 9.18 0.97
N THR A 199 12.74 9.19 0.74
CA THR A 199 11.93 7.98 0.72
C THR A 199 10.63 8.21 -0.05
N GLY A 200 10.02 7.14 -0.52
CA GLY A 200 8.74 7.15 -1.18
C GLY A 200 8.22 5.75 -1.44
N ARG A 201 7.06 5.66 -2.07
CA ARG A 201 6.45 4.39 -2.44
C ARG A 201 5.79 4.46 -3.81
N ALA A 202 5.65 3.31 -4.44
CA ALA A 202 4.83 3.13 -5.63
C ALA A 202 3.88 1.95 -5.41
N ILE A 203 2.70 1.99 -6.03
CA ILE A 203 1.74 0.90 -5.99
C ILE A 203 1.60 0.35 -7.40
N LEU A 204 1.84 -0.95 -7.54
CA LEU A 204 1.59 -1.69 -8.77
C LEU A 204 0.24 -2.39 -8.63
N PRO A 205 -0.77 -2.04 -9.44
CA PRO A 205 -2.11 -2.62 -9.33
C PRO A 205 -2.09 -4.14 -9.45
N GLU A 206 -1.31 -4.66 -10.38
CA GLU A 206 -1.16 -6.09 -10.63
C GLU A 206 0.25 -6.42 -11.15
N VAL A 207 0.82 -7.52 -10.64
CA VAL A 207 2.03 -8.14 -11.19
C VAL A 207 1.77 -9.64 -11.35
N ALA A 208 1.49 -10.07 -12.59
CA ALA A 208 1.18 -11.46 -12.90
C ALA A 208 2.40 -12.39 -12.71
N PRO A 209 2.21 -13.70 -12.53
CA PRO A 209 3.28 -14.67 -12.46
C PRO A 209 4.27 -14.55 -13.62
N GLY A 210 5.56 -14.51 -13.33
CA GLY A 210 6.63 -14.35 -14.31
C GLY A 210 6.77 -12.96 -14.95
N ALA A 211 5.83 -12.05 -14.69
CA ALA A 211 5.87 -10.70 -15.25
C ALA A 211 6.98 -9.84 -14.62
N SER A 212 7.46 -8.90 -15.44
CA SER A 212 8.34 -7.81 -15.00
C SER A 212 7.65 -6.48 -15.31
N VAL A 213 7.40 -5.68 -14.27
CA VAL A 213 6.64 -4.42 -14.35
C VAL A 213 7.52 -3.28 -13.88
N PRO A 214 7.67 -2.19 -14.67
CA PRO A 214 8.40 -1.01 -14.21
C PRO A 214 7.63 -0.32 -13.08
N PHE A 215 8.36 0.30 -12.15
CA PHE A 215 7.80 1.19 -11.16
C PHE A 215 8.49 2.54 -11.18
N GLN A 216 7.78 3.55 -10.70
CA GLN A 216 8.31 4.87 -10.40
C GLN A 216 7.69 5.36 -9.08
N ALA A 217 8.53 5.77 -8.15
CA ALA A 217 8.15 6.31 -6.86
C ALA A 217 8.61 7.77 -6.75
N PHE A 218 7.70 8.67 -6.43
CA PHE A 218 8.06 10.03 -6.03
C PHE A 218 8.74 10.00 -4.66
N LEU A 219 9.80 10.80 -4.50
CA LEU A 219 10.58 10.80 -3.27
C LEU A 219 10.37 12.09 -2.49
N VAL A 220 10.01 11.93 -1.23
CA VAL A 220 10.09 12.99 -0.22
C VAL A 220 11.53 13.09 0.26
N GLY A 221 12.11 14.29 0.26
CA GLY A 221 13.49 14.53 0.64
C GLY A 221 14.45 14.68 -0.54
N THR A 222 15.75 14.58 -0.30
CA THR A 222 16.79 14.83 -1.29
C THR A 222 17.68 13.60 -1.49
N PRO A 223 17.48 12.80 -2.56
CA PRO A 223 18.21 11.56 -2.79
C PRO A 223 19.63 11.75 -3.34
N ALA A 224 20.08 12.98 -3.65
CA ALA A 224 21.38 13.24 -4.26
C ALA A 224 22.53 12.61 -3.47
N GLY A 225 23.34 11.79 -4.15
CA GLY A 225 24.48 11.09 -3.54
C GLY A 225 24.09 9.99 -2.55
N ALA A 226 22.82 9.60 -2.48
CA ALA A 226 22.35 8.51 -1.62
C ALA A 226 22.37 7.17 -2.37
N ARG A 227 22.52 6.08 -1.61
CA ARG A 227 22.25 4.72 -2.08
C ARG A 227 20.75 4.46 -1.95
N LEU A 228 20.11 3.97 -3.01
CA LEU A 228 18.73 3.53 -2.98
C LEU A 228 18.64 2.06 -2.55
N GLU A 229 17.69 1.80 -1.66
CA GLU A 229 17.24 0.48 -1.25
C GLU A 229 15.75 0.40 -1.60
N ALA A 230 15.37 -0.57 -2.43
CA ALA A 230 13.98 -0.78 -2.80
C ALA A 230 13.55 -2.19 -2.45
N SER A 231 12.33 -2.33 -1.95
CA SER A 231 11.74 -3.62 -1.58
C SER A 231 10.25 -3.64 -1.92
N ALA A 232 9.73 -4.80 -2.25
CA ALA A 232 8.32 -5.03 -2.53
C ALA A 232 7.82 -6.24 -1.73
N PRO A 233 7.44 -6.07 -0.46
CA PRO A 233 6.84 -7.12 0.35
C PRO A 233 5.59 -7.65 -0.32
N THR A 234 5.45 -8.96 -0.41
CA THR A 234 4.32 -9.60 -1.09
C THR A 234 2.99 -9.20 -0.45
N SER A 235 1.99 -8.97 -1.27
CA SER A 235 0.65 -8.51 -0.87
C SER A 235 -0.43 -9.59 -1.03
N THR A 236 -0.13 -10.63 -1.84
CA THR A 236 -1.06 -11.73 -2.10
C THR A 236 -0.35 -13.06 -1.82
N PHE A 237 -1.05 -13.98 -1.19
CA PHE A 237 -0.54 -15.28 -0.74
C PHE A 237 -1.35 -16.39 -1.39
N GLY A 238 -0.74 -17.53 -1.68
CA GLY A 238 -1.40 -18.69 -2.26
C GLY A 238 -2.21 -19.50 -1.24
#